data_dd77942c38b666a587ad0a198cdcd63e
#
_entry.id   dd77942c38b666a587ad0a198cdcd63e
#
_cell.length_a   1.000
_cell.length_b   1.000
_cell.length_c   1.000
_cell.angle_alpha   90.00
_cell.angle_beta   90.00
_cell.angle_gamma   90.00
#
_symmetry.space_group_name_H-M   'P 1'
#
loop_
_entity.id
_entity.type
_entity.pdbx_description
1 polymer ?
#
loop_
_entity_poly.entity_id
_entity_poly.type
_entity_poly.pdbx_seq_one_letter_code
_entity_poly.pdbx_strand_id
1 'polypeptide(L)'
;MACGHGAKLVQLSDMTPFELTDLTDRSLRIGLIVPSSNTVMEPDFHQQIGRTAIISTTRIFLEEVTREEELRMLDDYLPKAAELIRTTAPDVVIFGCTSAGALGTLAHDREIGERIRKSAGAQAVTVLEAVLTKVRVIDPRKIAVFTPYTENLTNNIASSLGEAGYPPVKAVGMGIRRNLDIGRVPPSEVIRFVESQLKGCSPDCVFLSCTNWRSLEAIEPLQRKLGMPIVTSNQAAADAVRRVGVGGR
;
A
#
# COMPACT_ATOMS: atom_id res chain seq x y z
N MET A 1 46.95 -26.07 11.42
CA MET A 1 46.17 -25.42 12.50
C MET A 1 44.86 -24.95 11.89
N ALA A 2 43.81 -25.71 12.13
CA ALA A 2 42.47 -25.38 11.61
C ALA A 2 41.67 -24.67 12.72
N CYS A 3 41.37 -23.38 12.56
CA CYS A 3 40.46 -22.65 13.42
C CYS A 3 39.04 -23.02 13.05
N GLY A 4 38.45 -23.95 13.79
CA GLY A 4 37.03 -24.22 13.76
C GLY A 4 36.25 -23.10 14.50
N HIS A 5 35.59 -22.20 13.79
CA HIS A 5 34.57 -21.37 14.34
C HIS A 5 33.26 -22.16 14.32
N GLY A 6 32.99 -22.89 15.41
CA GLY A 6 31.70 -23.49 15.66
C GLY A 6 30.68 -22.37 15.94
N ALA A 7 29.76 -22.13 15.02
CA ALA A 7 28.60 -21.32 15.30
C ALA A 7 27.81 -22.00 16.43
N LYS A 8 27.72 -21.37 17.61
CA LYS A 8 26.85 -21.81 18.68
C LYS A 8 25.41 -21.66 18.20
N LEU A 9 24.74 -22.77 17.96
CA LEU A 9 23.29 -22.78 17.82
C LEU A 9 22.70 -22.33 19.17
N VAL A 10 22.03 -21.17 19.15
CA VAL A 10 21.23 -20.72 20.29
C VAL A 10 20.07 -21.69 20.42
N GLN A 11 19.98 -22.41 21.52
CA GLN A 11 18.84 -23.30 21.76
C GLN A 11 17.63 -22.47 22.16
N LEU A 12 16.44 -22.86 21.67
CA LEU A 12 15.16 -22.23 22.05
C LEU A 12 14.93 -22.17 23.57
N SER A 13 15.57 -23.04 24.33
CA SER A 13 15.61 -23.05 25.80
C SER A 13 16.33 -21.85 26.43
N ASP A 14 17.18 -21.15 25.67
CA ASP A 14 17.97 -20.02 26.16
C ASP A 14 17.25 -18.66 25.94
N MET A 15 16.07 -18.69 25.28
CA MET A 15 15.21 -17.52 25.13
C MET A 15 14.35 -17.33 26.38
N THR A 16 14.38 -16.13 26.93
CA THR A 16 13.51 -15.81 28.07
C THR A 16 12.04 -15.86 27.65
N PRO A 17 11.12 -16.33 28.52
CA PRO A 17 9.67 -16.39 28.21
C PRO A 17 9.09 -15.06 27.70
N PHE A 18 9.71 -13.95 28.01
CA PHE A 18 9.29 -12.60 27.62
C PHE A 18 9.47 -12.32 26.12
N GLU A 19 10.47 -12.92 25.46
CA GLU A 19 10.73 -12.72 24.03
C GLU A 19 9.77 -13.50 23.11
N LEU A 20 9.14 -14.55 23.64
CA LEU A 20 8.16 -15.37 22.92
C LEU A 20 6.71 -14.93 23.16
N THR A 21 6.39 -14.32 24.29
CA THR A 21 5.03 -13.92 24.66
C THR A 21 4.60 -12.56 24.14
N ASP A 22 5.53 -11.72 23.71
CA ASP A 22 5.24 -10.36 23.22
C ASP A 22 4.48 -10.32 21.87
N LEU A 23 4.39 -11.44 21.16
CA LEU A 23 3.76 -11.52 19.85
C LEU A 23 2.40 -12.23 19.79
N THR A 24 1.86 -12.78 20.90
CA THR A 24 0.80 -13.78 20.73
C THR A 24 -0.59 -13.35 21.13
N ASP A 25 -0.82 -12.58 22.18
CA ASP A 25 -2.19 -12.51 22.74
C ASP A 25 -2.92 -11.15 22.59
N ARG A 26 -2.23 -10.08 22.19
CA ARG A 26 -2.81 -8.73 22.01
C ARG A 26 -2.32 -7.97 20.78
N SER A 27 -1.49 -8.58 19.96
CA SER A 27 -0.98 -7.94 18.74
C SER A 27 -2.05 -7.92 17.65
N LEU A 28 -2.26 -6.76 17.04
CA LEU A 28 -3.14 -6.63 15.87
C LEU A 28 -2.68 -7.60 14.75
N ARG A 29 -3.59 -8.38 14.23
CA ARG A 29 -3.32 -9.34 13.14
C ARG A 29 -3.75 -8.72 11.82
N ILE A 30 -2.79 -8.50 10.94
CA ILE A 30 -2.99 -7.85 9.64
C ILE A 30 -2.81 -8.88 8.54
N GLY A 31 -3.83 -9.01 7.68
CA GLY A 31 -3.71 -9.71 6.42
C GLY A 31 -3.33 -8.73 5.31
N LEU A 32 -2.25 -8.98 4.57
CA LEU A 32 -1.93 -8.26 3.35
C LEU A 32 -2.25 -9.13 2.12
N ILE A 33 -3.08 -8.63 1.22
CA ILE A 33 -3.26 -9.22 -0.12
C ILE A 33 -2.58 -8.29 -1.11
N VAL A 34 -1.46 -8.72 -1.69
CA VAL A 34 -0.63 -7.88 -2.57
C VAL A 34 -0.38 -8.55 -3.92
N PRO A 35 -0.20 -7.78 -5.01
CA PRO A 35 0.28 -8.31 -6.28
C PRO A 35 1.56 -9.13 -6.12
N SER A 36 1.69 -10.24 -6.84
CA SER A 36 2.82 -11.19 -6.69
C SER A 36 4.18 -10.55 -6.93
N SER A 37 4.24 -9.60 -7.83
CA SER A 37 5.46 -8.85 -8.19
C SER A 37 5.69 -7.60 -7.34
N ASN A 38 4.82 -7.31 -6.34
CA ASN A 38 5.03 -6.19 -5.42
C ASN A 38 6.14 -6.52 -4.41
N THR A 39 7.19 -5.70 -4.40
CA THR A 39 8.37 -5.87 -3.54
C THR A 39 8.54 -4.74 -2.52
N VAL A 40 7.61 -3.78 -2.46
CA VAL A 40 7.73 -2.56 -1.66
C VAL A 40 6.74 -2.49 -0.51
N MET A 41 5.47 -2.85 -0.72
CA MET A 41 4.44 -2.67 0.31
C MET A 41 4.72 -3.44 1.59
N GLU A 42 5.15 -4.69 1.50
CA GLU A 42 5.38 -5.54 2.67
C GLU A 42 6.54 -5.01 3.54
N PRO A 43 7.74 -4.69 3.00
CA PRO A 43 8.78 -3.98 3.75
C PRO A 43 8.33 -2.65 4.35
N ASP A 44 7.58 -1.84 3.59
CA ASP A 44 7.05 -0.56 4.07
C ASP A 44 6.11 -0.75 5.27
N PHE A 45 5.26 -1.79 5.24
CA PHE A 45 4.36 -2.12 6.34
C PHE A 45 5.15 -2.54 7.59
N HIS A 46 6.15 -3.40 7.44
CA HIS A 46 7.02 -3.78 8.57
C HIS A 46 7.74 -2.57 9.16
N GLN A 47 8.20 -1.65 8.32
CA GLN A 47 8.84 -0.42 8.78
C GLN A 47 7.87 0.51 9.53
N GLN A 48 6.64 0.67 9.02
CA GLN A 48 5.67 1.64 9.57
C GLN A 48 4.90 1.11 10.78
N ILE A 49 4.55 -0.17 10.79
CA ILE A 49 3.77 -0.82 11.84
C ILE A 49 4.68 -1.40 12.93
N GLY A 50 5.89 -1.79 12.56
CA GLY A 50 6.88 -2.35 13.48
C GLY A 50 6.44 -3.69 14.07
N ARG A 51 6.87 -3.95 15.32
CA ARG A 51 6.56 -5.17 16.06
C ARG A 51 5.21 -5.12 16.80
N THR A 52 4.38 -4.12 16.54
CA THR A 52 3.09 -3.96 17.23
C THR A 52 1.97 -4.78 16.60
N ALA A 53 2.25 -5.45 15.48
CA ALA A 53 1.29 -6.29 14.76
C ALA A 53 1.94 -7.52 14.16
N ILE A 54 1.11 -8.56 13.95
CA ILE A 54 1.46 -9.75 13.18
C ILE A 54 0.98 -9.52 11.74
N ILE A 55 1.90 -9.51 10.78
CA ILE A 55 1.59 -9.32 9.37
C ILE A 55 1.68 -10.66 8.65
N SER A 56 0.59 -11.09 8.05
CA SER A 56 0.52 -12.26 7.18
C SER A 56 0.25 -11.82 5.75
N THR A 57 1.05 -12.27 4.78
CA THR A 57 0.93 -11.82 3.39
C THR A 57 0.50 -12.96 2.48
N THR A 58 -0.50 -12.70 1.65
CA THR A 58 -0.90 -13.53 0.52
C THR A 58 -0.68 -12.77 -0.78
N ARG A 59 -0.11 -13.45 -1.79
CA ARG A 59 0.19 -12.86 -3.08
C ARG A 59 -0.78 -13.33 -4.15
N ILE A 60 -1.21 -12.39 -5.00
CA ILE A 60 -2.09 -12.63 -6.15
C ILE A 60 -1.36 -12.27 -7.44
N PHE A 61 -1.51 -13.11 -8.47
CA PHE A 61 -0.70 -12.98 -9.69
C PHE A 61 -0.92 -11.65 -10.41
N LEU A 62 0.16 -10.93 -10.68
CA LEU A 62 0.20 -9.73 -11.52
C LEU A 62 1.64 -9.48 -11.99
N GLU A 63 1.88 -9.46 -13.30
CA GLU A 63 3.16 -9.10 -13.90
C GLU A 63 3.15 -7.68 -14.47
N GLU A 64 2.13 -7.36 -15.27
CA GLU A 64 1.97 -6.04 -15.86
C GLU A 64 0.78 -5.30 -15.23
N VAL A 65 0.95 -4.01 -15.03
CA VAL A 65 -0.10 -3.13 -14.52
C VAL A 65 -0.92 -2.63 -15.71
N THR A 66 -1.85 -3.49 -16.14
CA THR A 66 -2.81 -3.23 -17.22
C THR A 66 -4.22 -3.52 -16.72
N ARG A 67 -5.23 -2.92 -17.38
CA ARG A 67 -6.63 -3.15 -17.01
C ARG A 67 -7.00 -4.64 -17.06
N GLU A 68 -6.57 -5.34 -18.11
CA GLU A 68 -6.88 -6.74 -18.35
C GLU A 68 -6.30 -7.64 -17.25
N GLU A 69 -5.01 -7.45 -16.94
CA GLU A 69 -4.33 -8.25 -15.92
C GLU A 69 -4.85 -7.93 -14.51
N GLU A 70 -5.21 -6.68 -14.23
CA GLU A 70 -5.81 -6.32 -12.94
C GLU A 70 -7.23 -6.88 -12.78
N LEU A 71 -8.06 -6.89 -13.81
CA LEU A 71 -9.36 -7.55 -13.76
C LEU A 71 -9.20 -9.07 -13.55
N ARG A 72 -8.31 -9.71 -14.29
CA ARG A 72 -7.99 -11.12 -14.10
C ARG A 72 -7.48 -11.40 -12.68
N MET A 73 -6.63 -10.54 -12.14
CA MET A 73 -6.15 -10.63 -10.77
C MET A 73 -7.32 -10.61 -9.77
N LEU A 74 -8.29 -9.72 -9.97
CA LEU A 74 -9.46 -9.58 -9.10
C LEU A 74 -10.44 -10.78 -9.22
N ASP A 75 -10.60 -11.34 -10.41
CA ASP A 75 -11.59 -12.37 -10.64
C ASP A 75 -11.05 -13.78 -10.35
N ASP A 76 -9.83 -14.10 -10.79
CA ASP A 76 -9.27 -15.44 -10.70
C ASP A 76 -8.52 -15.68 -9.37
N TYR A 77 -7.83 -14.68 -8.83
CA TYR A 77 -6.90 -14.89 -7.71
C TYR A 77 -7.37 -14.29 -6.38
N LEU A 78 -8.10 -13.17 -6.39
CA LEU A 78 -8.51 -12.51 -5.15
C LEU A 78 -9.38 -13.38 -4.24
N PRO A 79 -10.40 -14.13 -4.75
CA PRO A 79 -11.24 -14.98 -3.90
C PRO A 79 -10.42 -16.01 -3.12
N LYS A 80 -9.47 -16.66 -3.80
CA LYS A 80 -8.60 -17.67 -3.18
C LYS A 80 -7.65 -17.07 -2.17
N ALA A 81 -7.09 -15.89 -2.46
CA ALA A 81 -6.22 -15.17 -1.55
C ALA A 81 -6.96 -14.75 -0.27
N ALA A 82 -8.20 -14.28 -0.38
CA ALA A 82 -9.04 -13.93 0.76
C ALA A 82 -9.40 -15.16 1.63
N GLU A 83 -9.62 -16.31 1.00
CA GLU A 83 -9.81 -17.58 1.72
C GLU A 83 -8.54 -18.01 2.46
N LEU A 84 -7.37 -17.92 1.81
CA LEU A 84 -6.09 -18.29 2.42
C LEU A 84 -5.77 -17.38 3.62
N ILE A 85 -5.91 -16.06 3.47
CA ILE A 85 -5.59 -15.12 4.53
C ILE A 85 -6.53 -15.28 5.74
N ARG A 86 -7.78 -15.73 5.54
CA ARG A 86 -8.73 -16.03 6.61
C ARG A 86 -8.16 -17.01 7.64
N THR A 87 -7.34 -17.97 7.20
CA THR A 87 -6.78 -19.00 8.10
C THR A 87 -5.79 -18.44 9.12
N THR A 88 -5.30 -17.21 8.92
CA THR A 88 -4.45 -16.49 9.88
C THR A 88 -5.26 -15.74 10.95
N ALA A 89 -6.61 -15.80 10.88
CA ALA A 89 -7.54 -15.07 11.74
C ALA A 89 -7.19 -13.58 11.87
N PRO A 90 -7.14 -12.81 10.76
CA PRO A 90 -6.77 -11.41 10.79
C PRO A 90 -7.89 -10.55 11.41
N ASP A 91 -7.51 -9.47 12.10
CA ASP A 91 -8.44 -8.43 12.56
C ASP A 91 -8.84 -7.52 11.40
N VAL A 92 -7.90 -7.28 10.48
CA VAL A 92 -8.10 -6.46 9.28
C VAL A 92 -7.31 -7.02 8.10
N VAL A 93 -7.92 -7.00 6.92
CA VAL A 93 -7.26 -7.34 5.64
C VAL A 93 -7.10 -6.10 4.81
N ILE A 94 -5.89 -5.85 4.32
CA ILE A 94 -5.57 -4.76 3.41
C ILE A 94 -5.43 -5.30 1.99
N PHE A 95 -6.19 -4.73 1.05
CA PHE A 95 -6.01 -4.98 -0.37
C PHE A 95 -4.99 -4.00 -0.95
N GLY A 96 -3.80 -4.50 -1.21
CA GLY A 96 -2.59 -3.74 -1.55
C GLY A 96 -2.43 -3.43 -3.03
N CYS A 97 -3.48 -3.00 -3.74
CA CYS A 97 -3.40 -2.57 -5.13
C CYS A 97 -4.25 -1.32 -5.38
N THR A 98 -3.59 -0.15 -5.51
CA THR A 98 -4.29 1.13 -5.71
C THR A 98 -4.95 1.21 -7.09
N SER A 99 -4.24 0.79 -8.13
CA SER A 99 -4.72 0.85 -9.52
C SER A 99 -5.91 -0.06 -9.77
N ALA A 100 -5.92 -1.27 -9.20
CA ALA A 100 -7.04 -2.18 -9.32
C ALA A 100 -8.32 -1.63 -8.65
N GLY A 101 -8.21 -0.95 -7.51
CA GLY A 101 -9.33 -0.22 -6.90
C GLY A 101 -9.89 0.88 -7.79
N ALA A 102 -9.03 1.53 -8.58
CA ALA A 102 -9.38 2.63 -9.47
C ALA A 102 -9.77 2.21 -10.90
N LEU A 103 -9.93 0.92 -11.20
CA LEU A 103 -10.34 0.46 -12.54
C LEU A 103 -11.77 0.85 -12.93
N GLY A 104 -12.59 1.17 -11.95
CA GLY A 104 -13.98 1.59 -12.12
C GLY A 104 -14.29 2.82 -11.28
N THR A 105 -15.54 2.90 -10.84
CA THR A 105 -16.00 3.93 -9.90
C THR A 105 -15.60 3.60 -8.46
N LEU A 106 -15.84 4.50 -7.52
CA LEU A 106 -15.67 4.21 -6.10
C LEU A 106 -16.56 3.07 -5.59
N ALA A 107 -17.66 2.77 -6.31
CA ALA A 107 -18.47 1.59 -6.02
C ALA A 107 -17.72 0.28 -6.32
N HIS A 108 -16.91 0.24 -7.38
CA HIS A 108 -16.06 -0.90 -7.69
C HIS A 108 -15.01 -1.16 -6.59
N ASP A 109 -14.36 -0.14 -6.08
CA ASP A 109 -13.41 -0.28 -4.97
C ASP A 109 -14.09 -0.81 -3.69
N ARG A 110 -15.28 -0.30 -3.38
CA ARG A 110 -16.09 -0.81 -2.26
C ARG A 110 -16.49 -2.27 -2.45
N GLU A 111 -16.84 -2.68 -3.67
CA GLU A 111 -17.17 -4.08 -3.98
C GLU A 111 -15.97 -5.01 -3.74
N ILE A 112 -14.75 -4.60 -4.12
CA ILE A 112 -13.53 -5.36 -3.81
C ILE A 112 -13.41 -5.54 -2.29
N GLY A 113 -13.56 -4.49 -1.50
CA GLY A 113 -13.52 -4.55 -0.05
C GLY A 113 -14.58 -5.51 0.53
N GLU A 114 -15.82 -5.46 0.03
CA GLU A 114 -16.91 -6.35 0.47
C GLU A 114 -16.64 -7.82 0.10
N ARG A 115 -16.11 -8.10 -1.09
CA ARG A 115 -15.71 -9.46 -1.50
C ARG A 115 -14.66 -10.02 -0.54
N ILE A 116 -13.66 -9.22 -0.18
CA ILE A 116 -12.62 -9.62 0.78
C ILE A 116 -13.22 -9.81 2.17
N ARG A 117 -14.00 -8.86 2.68
CA ARG A 117 -14.65 -8.92 4.00
C ARG A 117 -15.47 -10.20 4.15
N LYS A 118 -16.28 -10.54 3.13
CA LYS A 118 -17.11 -11.73 3.11
C LYS A 118 -16.28 -13.02 3.13
N SER A 119 -15.21 -13.09 2.33
CA SER A 119 -14.38 -14.29 2.19
C SER A 119 -13.40 -14.49 3.34
N ALA A 120 -12.81 -13.41 3.83
CA ALA A 120 -11.84 -13.44 4.94
C ALA A 120 -12.49 -13.46 6.32
N GLY A 121 -13.77 -13.05 6.45
CA GLY A 121 -14.46 -12.97 7.74
C GLY A 121 -13.90 -11.88 8.67
N ALA A 122 -13.22 -10.88 8.15
CA ALA A 122 -12.55 -9.80 8.88
C ALA A 122 -12.86 -8.45 8.24
N GLN A 123 -12.53 -7.35 8.93
CA GLN A 123 -12.59 -6.03 8.31
C GLN A 123 -11.68 -6.00 7.08
N ALA A 124 -12.11 -5.34 6.01
CA ALA A 124 -11.30 -5.17 4.81
C ALA A 124 -11.18 -3.69 4.48
N VAL A 125 -9.97 -3.26 4.14
CA VAL A 125 -9.65 -1.90 3.71
C VAL A 125 -8.92 -1.99 2.38
N THR A 126 -9.43 -1.30 1.36
CA THR A 126 -8.68 -1.09 0.13
C THR A 126 -7.70 0.06 0.30
N VAL A 127 -6.61 0.03 -0.43
CA VAL A 127 -5.64 1.13 -0.40
C VAL A 127 -6.25 2.42 -0.96
N LEU A 128 -7.14 2.33 -1.95
CA LEU A 128 -7.80 3.51 -2.50
C LEU A 128 -8.70 4.18 -1.45
N GLU A 129 -9.51 3.42 -0.72
CA GLU A 129 -10.32 3.92 0.38
C GLU A 129 -9.47 4.59 1.48
N ALA A 130 -8.34 3.95 1.85
CA ALA A 130 -7.42 4.50 2.84
C ALA A 130 -6.83 5.85 2.38
N VAL A 131 -6.44 5.96 1.11
CA VAL A 131 -5.97 7.21 0.49
C VAL A 131 -7.05 8.28 0.52
N LEU A 132 -8.26 7.96 0.08
CA LEU A 132 -9.38 8.92 0.07
C LEU A 132 -9.72 9.40 1.49
N THR A 133 -9.65 8.51 2.48
CA THR A 133 -9.83 8.88 3.88
C THR A 133 -8.76 9.87 4.35
N LYS A 134 -7.49 9.63 3.97
CA LYS A 134 -6.39 10.55 4.31
C LYS A 134 -6.52 11.89 3.59
N VAL A 135 -6.90 11.89 2.31
CA VAL A 135 -7.15 13.11 1.53
C VAL A 135 -8.29 13.93 2.14
N ARG A 136 -9.39 13.31 2.58
CA ARG A 136 -10.48 14.01 3.29
C ARG A 136 -10.04 14.67 4.60
N VAL A 137 -9.11 14.06 5.33
CA VAL A 137 -8.55 14.64 6.57
C VAL A 137 -7.67 15.86 6.27
N ILE A 138 -6.91 15.85 5.17
CA ILE A 138 -6.07 16.97 4.73
C ILE A 138 -6.93 18.07 4.11
N ASP A 139 -8.00 17.69 3.41
CA ASP A 139 -8.96 18.55 2.69
C ASP A 139 -8.27 19.55 1.75
N PRO A 140 -7.42 19.09 0.81
CA PRO A 140 -6.69 19.99 -0.05
C PRO A 140 -7.60 20.66 -1.08
N ARG A 141 -7.33 21.93 -1.41
CA ARG A 141 -8.03 22.65 -2.49
C ARG A 141 -7.49 22.30 -3.87
N LYS A 142 -6.23 21.92 -3.95
CA LYS A 142 -5.49 21.65 -5.20
C LYS A 142 -4.56 20.44 -5.00
N ILE A 143 -5.04 19.25 -5.33
CA ILE A 143 -4.21 18.05 -5.27
C ILE A 143 -3.53 17.78 -6.61
N ALA A 144 -2.24 17.41 -6.59
CA ALA A 144 -1.55 16.87 -7.75
C ALA A 144 -1.28 15.37 -7.53
N VAL A 145 -1.43 14.57 -8.59
CA VAL A 145 -1.26 13.11 -8.56
C VAL A 145 -0.09 12.71 -9.43
N PHE A 146 0.81 11.92 -8.87
CA PHE A 146 1.91 11.30 -9.59
C PHE A 146 1.89 9.79 -9.41
N THR A 147 2.10 9.06 -10.50
CA THR A 147 2.05 7.60 -10.52
C THR A 147 3.23 7.04 -11.31
N PRO A 148 3.62 5.77 -11.11
CA PRO A 148 4.52 5.11 -12.03
C PRO A 148 3.82 4.60 -13.30
N TYR A 149 2.49 4.60 -13.35
CA TYR A 149 1.66 3.94 -14.35
C TYR A 149 1.65 4.61 -15.70
N THR A 150 1.03 3.94 -16.66
CA THR A 150 0.62 4.52 -17.96
C THR A 150 -0.43 5.61 -17.78
N GLU A 151 -0.62 6.43 -18.80
CA GLU A 151 -1.59 7.53 -18.80
C GLU A 151 -3.00 7.05 -18.45
N ASN A 152 -3.46 5.94 -19.04
CA ASN A 152 -4.81 5.42 -18.80
C ASN A 152 -5.06 5.09 -17.32
N LEU A 153 -4.15 4.39 -16.67
CA LEU A 153 -4.29 4.05 -15.25
C LEU A 153 -4.10 5.28 -14.36
N THR A 154 -3.24 6.22 -14.75
CA THR A 154 -3.10 7.51 -14.06
C THR A 154 -4.40 8.30 -14.09
N ASN A 155 -5.09 8.32 -15.23
CA ASN A 155 -6.39 8.97 -15.40
C ASN A 155 -7.48 8.28 -14.57
N ASN A 156 -7.43 6.95 -14.39
CA ASN A 156 -8.36 6.26 -13.50
C ASN A 156 -8.18 6.71 -12.04
N ILE A 157 -6.94 6.83 -11.56
CA ILE A 157 -6.67 7.37 -10.21
C ILE A 157 -7.20 8.81 -10.09
N ALA A 158 -6.96 9.64 -11.09
CA ALA A 158 -7.46 11.02 -11.11
C ALA A 158 -8.99 11.08 -11.08
N SER A 159 -9.65 10.20 -11.83
CA SER A 159 -11.12 10.08 -11.87
C SER A 159 -11.69 9.66 -10.51
N SER A 160 -11.06 8.69 -9.82
CA SER A 160 -11.48 8.26 -8.49
C SER A 160 -11.39 9.39 -7.46
N LEU A 161 -10.32 10.21 -7.52
CA LEU A 161 -10.21 11.40 -6.67
C LEU A 161 -11.27 12.44 -7.03
N GLY A 162 -11.55 12.66 -8.32
CA GLY A 162 -12.60 13.56 -8.79
C GLY A 162 -13.99 13.13 -8.32
N GLU A 163 -14.32 11.83 -8.40
CA GLU A 163 -15.57 11.27 -7.87
C GLU A 163 -15.70 11.46 -6.36
N ALA A 164 -14.56 11.43 -5.63
CA ALA A 164 -14.52 11.70 -4.20
C ALA A 164 -14.59 13.20 -3.84
N GLY A 165 -14.68 14.12 -4.81
CA GLY A 165 -14.72 15.56 -4.60
C GLY A 165 -13.37 16.28 -4.66
N TYR A 166 -12.29 15.59 -5.03
CA TYR A 166 -10.93 16.13 -5.08
C TYR A 166 -10.32 16.00 -6.49
N PRO A 167 -10.88 16.66 -7.52
CA PRO A 167 -10.36 16.59 -8.88
C PRO A 167 -8.93 17.11 -8.93
N PRO A 168 -7.95 16.30 -9.39
CA PRO A 168 -6.58 16.74 -9.41
C PRO A 168 -6.35 17.90 -10.39
N VAL A 169 -5.56 18.89 -9.95
CA VAL A 169 -5.10 19.98 -10.84
C VAL A 169 -4.02 19.51 -11.81
N LYS A 170 -3.40 18.38 -11.52
CA LYS A 170 -2.42 17.71 -12.36
C LYS A 170 -2.37 16.21 -12.05
N ALA A 171 -2.33 15.37 -13.08
CA ALA A 171 -2.12 13.93 -12.97
C ALA A 171 -1.11 13.49 -14.02
N VAL A 172 0.01 12.87 -13.61
CA VAL A 172 1.08 12.45 -14.52
C VAL A 172 1.64 11.10 -14.10
N GLY A 173 1.83 10.21 -15.07
CA GLY A 173 2.44 8.90 -14.89
C GLY A 173 3.81 8.78 -15.53
N MET A 174 4.65 7.87 -15.03
CA MET A 174 5.97 7.55 -15.62
C MET A 174 5.88 6.62 -16.83
N GLY A 175 4.73 6.01 -17.11
CA GLY A 175 4.52 5.12 -18.26
C GLY A 175 5.03 3.70 -18.07
N ILE A 176 5.33 3.27 -16.83
CA ILE A 176 5.87 1.93 -16.55
C ILE A 176 4.72 0.91 -16.51
N ARG A 177 4.83 -0.16 -17.30
CA ARG A 177 3.83 -1.24 -17.37
C ARG A 177 4.19 -2.41 -16.45
N ARG A 178 5.45 -2.83 -16.47
CA ARG A 178 5.90 -3.99 -15.74
C ARG A 178 6.01 -3.68 -14.25
N ASN A 179 5.19 -4.35 -13.44
CA ASN A 179 5.09 -4.03 -12.00
C ASN A 179 6.42 -4.18 -11.25
N LEU A 180 7.23 -5.20 -11.58
CA LEU A 180 8.55 -5.38 -10.96
C LEU A 180 9.48 -4.17 -11.21
N ASP A 181 9.38 -3.54 -12.38
CA ASP A 181 10.23 -2.38 -12.72
C ASP A 181 9.79 -1.13 -11.95
N ILE A 182 8.51 -1.03 -11.58
CA ILE A 182 8.02 0.03 -10.66
C ILE A 182 8.76 -0.04 -9.32
N GLY A 183 8.89 -1.24 -8.73
CA GLY A 183 9.58 -1.43 -7.45
C GLY A 183 11.08 -1.12 -7.50
N ARG A 184 11.66 -1.11 -8.70
CA ARG A 184 13.07 -0.79 -8.92
C ARG A 184 13.36 0.70 -9.06
N VAL A 185 12.35 1.56 -9.24
CA VAL A 185 12.53 3.01 -9.33
C VAL A 185 13.08 3.53 -8.00
N PRO A 186 14.31 4.10 -7.98
CA PRO A 186 14.89 4.57 -6.73
C PRO A 186 14.16 5.85 -6.22
N PRO A 187 14.12 6.08 -4.90
CA PRO A 187 13.47 7.26 -4.31
C PRO A 187 13.94 8.59 -4.90
N SER A 188 15.22 8.69 -5.23
CA SER A 188 15.78 9.89 -5.87
C SER A 188 15.16 10.18 -7.24
N GLU A 189 14.73 9.15 -7.95
CA GLU A 189 14.06 9.29 -9.25
C GLU A 189 12.59 9.66 -9.08
N VAL A 190 11.93 9.11 -8.06
CA VAL A 190 10.59 9.54 -7.64
C VAL A 190 10.58 11.06 -7.35
N ILE A 191 11.52 11.52 -6.53
CA ILE A 191 11.65 12.93 -6.16
C ILE A 191 11.89 13.80 -7.40
N ARG A 192 12.88 13.46 -8.24
CA ARG A 192 13.18 14.21 -9.48
C ARG A 192 11.98 14.28 -10.42
N PHE A 193 11.25 13.17 -10.58
CA PHE A 193 10.05 13.11 -11.41
C PHE A 193 9.01 14.10 -10.90
N VAL A 194 8.63 14.03 -9.62
CA VAL A 194 7.65 14.93 -9.01
C VAL A 194 8.05 16.40 -9.19
N GLU A 195 9.29 16.76 -8.86
CA GLU A 195 9.80 18.14 -8.98
C GLU A 195 9.75 18.64 -10.42
N SER A 196 10.15 17.80 -11.38
CA SER A 196 10.14 18.18 -12.79
C SER A 196 8.72 18.45 -13.31
N GLN A 197 7.77 17.66 -12.83
CA GLN A 197 6.38 17.74 -13.26
C GLN A 197 5.60 18.84 -12.54
N LEU A 198 6.04 19.31 -11.38
CA LEU A 198 5.39 20.42 -10.66
C LEU A 198 5.69 21.79 -11.25
N LYS A 199 6.62 21.91 -12.19
CA LYS A 199 6.90 23.20 -12.85
C LYS A 199 5.64 23.81 -13.46
N GLY A 200 5.33 25.04 -13.09
CA GLY A 200 4.13 25.76 -13.55
C GLY A 200 2.80 25.32 -12.91
N CYS A 201 2.87 24.46 -11.89
CA CYS A 201 1.72 24.03 -11.08
C CYS A 201 1.97 24.29 -9.60
N SER A 202 0.96 24.81 -8.90
CA SER A 202 1.06 25.12 -7.46
C SER A 202 -0.05 24.39 -6.70
N PRO A 203 0.08 23.08 -6.48
CA PRO A 203 -0.83 22.34 -5.60
C PRO A 203 -0.56 22.70 -4.14
N ASP A 204 -1.49 22.31 -3.27
CA ASP A 204 -1.33 22.37 -1.81
C ASP A 204 -1.24 20.99 -1.17
N CYS A 205 -1.31 19.92 -2.00
CA CYS A 205 -1.08 18.53 -1.61
C CYS A 205 -0.60 17.72 -2.82
N VAL A 206 0.29 16.76 -2.58
CA VAL A 206 0.74 15.79 -3.59
C VAL A 206 0.37 14.38 -3.15
N PHE A 207 -0.22 13.60 -4.06
CA PHE A 207 -0.45 12.17 -3.89
C PHE A 207 0.46 11.36 -4.81
N LEU A 208 1.27 10.48 -4.21
CA LEU A 208 2.13 9.50 -4.88
C LEU A 208 1.44 8.14 -4.86
N SER A 209 0.84 7.76 -5.98
CA SER A 209 -0.06 6.61 -6.08
C SER A 209 0.66 5.38 -6.62
N CYS A 210 0.95 4.43 -5.79
CA CYS A 210 1.26 3.02 -6.06
C CYS A 210 1.80 2.34 -4.80
N THR A 211 1.36 1.12 -4.52
CA THR A 211 1.89 0.34 -3.39
C THR A 211 3.25 -0.30 -3.68
N ASN A 212 3.62 -0.45 -4.95
CA ASN A 212 4.93 -0.97 -5.36
C ASN A 212 5.94 0.13 -5.76
N TRP A 213 5.66 1.39 -5.47
CA TRP A 213 6.56 2.51 -5.74
C TRP A 213 7.24 2.96 -4.45
N ARG A 214 8.55 3.14 -4.46
CA ARG A 214 9.35 3.53 -3.28
C ARG A 214 9.10 4.99 -2.90
N SER A 215 7.82 5.31 -2.71
CA SER A 215 7.34 6.66 -2.43
C SER A 215 7.38 7.02 -0.94
N LEU A 216 7.42 6.04 -0.04
CA LEU A 216 7.53 6.28 1.40
C LEU A 216 8.81 7.06 1.73
N GLU A 217 9.93 6.65 1.13
CA GLU A 217 11.25 7.29 1.30
C GLU A 217 11.31 8.69 0.67
N ALA A 218 10.41 9.03 -0.24
CA ALA A 218 10.32 10.33 -0.90
C ALA A 218 9.51 11.36 -0.09
N ILE A 219 8.72 10.95 0.92
CA ILE A 219 7.83 11.84 1.68
C ILE A 219 8.61 12.99 2.31
N GLU A 220 9.54 12.68 3.18
CA GLU A 220 10.26 13.72 3.97
C GLU A 220 11.07 14.69 3.09
N PRO A 221 11.85 14.21 2.09
CA PRO A 221 12.55 15.12 1.17
C PRO A 221 11.61 16.04 0.40
N LEU A 222 10.48 15.52 -0.11
CA LEU A 222 9.50 16.32 -0.84
C LEU A 222 8.78 17.31 0.08
N GLN A 223 8.35 16.89 1.28
CA GLN A 223 7.72 17.78 2.26
C GLN A 223 8.62 18.95 2.64
N ARG A 224 9.90 18.69 2.93
CA ARG A 224 10.88 19.75 3.25
C ARG A 224 11.06 20.75 2.10
N LYS A 225 11.07 20.24 0.86
CA LYS A 225 11.33 21.08 -0.32
C LYS A 225 10.11 21.83 -0.79
N LEU A 226 8.93 21.21 -0.74
CA LEU A 226 7.70 21.77 -1.30
C LEU A 226 6.84 22.50 -0.26
N GLY A 227 7.07 22.26 1.04
CA GLY A 227 6.32 22.91 2.12
C GLY A 227 4.84 22.50 2.19
N MET A 228 4.49 21.30 1.66
CA MET A 228 3.11 20.84 1.60
C MET A 228 2.99 19.36 1.97
N PRO A 229 1.78 18.86 2.33
CA PRO A 229 1.53 17.45 2.58
C PRO A 229 1.83 16.57 1.37
N ILE A 230 2.51 15.45 1.63
CA ILE A 230 2.71 14.36 0.66
C ILE A 230 1.97 13.13 1.18
N VAL A 231 1.05 12.61 0.39
CA VAL A 231 0.30 11.38 0.66
C VAL A 231 0.89 10.27 -0.19
N THR A 232 1.06 9.08 0.38
CA THR A 232 1.43 7.88 -0.39
C THR A 232 0.46 6.74 -0.11
N SER A 233 0.32 5.81 -1.05
CA SER A 233 -0.53 4.64 -0.92
C SER A 233 -0.20 3.82 0.34
N ASN A 234 1.08 3.50 0.55
CA ASN A 234 1.49 2.66 1.67
C ASN A 234 1.34 3.35 3.03
N GLN A 235 1.64 4.66 3.12
CA GLN A 235 1.41 5.42 4.34
C GLN A 235 -0.08 5.49 4.69
N ALA A 236 -0.94 5.77 3.71
CA ALA A 236 -2.38 5.86 3.93
C ALA A 236 -2.96 4.51 4.43
N ALA A 237 -2.52 3.40 3.83
CA ALA A 237 -2.91 2.06 4.26
C ALA A 237 -2.44 1.73 5.69
N ALA A 238 -1.20 2.07 6.04
CA ALA A 238 -0.69 1.88 7.40
C ALA A 238 -1.45 2.73 8.43
N ASP A 239 -1.80 3.98 8.09
CA ASP A 239 -2.62 4.84 8.94
C ASP A 239 -4.04 4.29 9.15
N ALA A 240 -4.62 3.65 8.11
CA ALA A 240 -5.92 2.98 8.23
C ALA A 240 -5.87 1.82 9.22
N VAL A 241 -4.82 0.98 9.15
CA VAL A 241 -4.59 -0.12 10.09
C VAL A 241 -4.46 0.37 11.53
N ARG A 242 -3.71 1.44 11.78
CA ARG A 242 -3.54 2.01 13.13
C ARG A 242 -4.88 2.45 13.73
N ARG A 243 -5.80 2.98 12.91
CA ARG A 243 -7.15 3.37 13.37
C ARG A 243 -7.98 2.16 13.79
N VAL A 244 -7.90 1.03 13.08
CA VAL A 244 -8.58 -0.22 13.48
C VAL A 244 -8.06 -0.71 14.83
N GLY A 245 -6.75 -0.71 15.05
CA GLY A 245 -6.14 -1.14 16.31
C GLY A 245 -6.50 -0.29 17.53
N VAL A 246 -6.88 0.98 17.34
CA VAL A 246 -7.29 1.88 18.43
C VAL A 246 -8.78 1.74 18.74
N GLY A 247 -9.62 1.42 17.75
CA GLY A 247 -11.08 1.30 17.91
C GLY A 247 -11.57 -0.03 18.47
N GLY A 248 -10.72 -1.03 18.59
CA GLY A 248 -11.04 -2.39 19.07
C GLY A 248 -10.65 -2.69 20.52
N ARG A 249 -10.27 -1.68 21.31
CA ARG A 249 -9.93 -1.84 22.73
C ARG A 249 -10.95 -1.21 23.63
#